data_b73b03a96b6b7766a1352582a76f0232
#
_entry.id   b73b03a96b6b7766a1352582a76f0232
#
_cell.length_a   1.000
_cell.length_b   1.000
_cell.length_c   1.000
_cell.angle_alpha   90.00
_cell.angle_beta   90.00
_cell.angle_gamma   90.00
#
_symmetry.space_group_name_H-M   'P 1'
#
loop_
_entity.id
_entity.type
_entity.pdbx_description
1 polymer ?
#
loop_
_entity_poly.entity_id
_entity_poly.type
_entity_poly.pdbx_seq_one_letter_code
_entity_poly.pdbx_strand_id
1 'polypeptide(L)'
;MVKTASTQVLRTGQKSPHFRLKGIDDKMHSLDDFNSKSLLVVFICNHCPYVKARIGDIINLQSTFKPSELQVISVNSNDPDYEGEGFENMVRFARQYKINFPYLIDDSQDVARAYGAVCTPDPFLLDIEHKLVFHGRINDALEPGMTPNIPIMESNVRKVLQGEKIEKDFDPSIGCSIKWKN
;
A
#
# COMPACT_ATOMS: atom_id res chain seq x y z
N MET A 1 15.24 7.80 -11.67
CA MET A 1 13.92 7.55 -11.05
C MET A 1 13.02 8.75 -11.35
N VAL A 2 11.79 8.51 -11.82
CA VAL A 2 10.84 9.59 -12.10
C VAL A 2 9.95 9.76 -10.88
N LYS A 3 9.89 10.99 -10.34
CA LYS A 3 8.95 11.39 -9.29
C LYS A 3 7.55 11.44 -9.88
N THR A 4 6.62 10.71 -9.28
CA THR A 4 5.25 10.53 -9.79
C THR A 4 4.26 10.73 -8.65
N ALA A 5 3.20 11.49 -8.90
CA ALA A 5 2.07 11.57 -7.99
C ALA A 5 1.05 10.48 -8.34
N SER A 6 0.37 9.95 -7.32
CA SER A 6 -0.76 9.03 -7.54
C SER A 6 -1.91 9.73 -8.27
N THR A 7 -2.68 8.94 -9.02
CA THR A 7 -3.85 9.41 -9.79
C THR A 7 -5.07 8.60 -9.39
N GLN A 8 -6.22 9.24 -9.27
CA GLN A 8 -7.45 8.57 -8.84
C GLN A 8 -8.15 7.89 -10.02
N VAL A 9 -7.94 6.58 -10.18
CA VAL A 9 -8.67 5.73 -11.13
C VAL A 9 -9.81 5.01 -10.39
N LEU A 10 -9.50 4.28 -9.33
CA LEU A 10 -10.49 3.70 -8.43
C LEU A 10 -11.10 4.83 -7.57
N ARG A 11 -12.43 4.94 -7.57
CA ARG A 11 -13.15 6.00 -6.85
C ARG A 11 -13.70 5.50 -5.53
N THR A 12 -13.81 6.40 -4.57
CA THR A 12 -14.46 6.15 -3.28
C THR A 12 -15.86 5.58 -3.45
N GLY A 13 -16.18 4.57 -2.65
CA GLY A 13 -17.43 3.80 -2.72
C GLY A 13 -17.42 2.66 -3.74
N GLN A 14 -16.46 2.60 -4.65
CA GLN A 14 -16.30 1.46 -5.56
C GLN A 14 -15.64 0.28 -4.83
N LYS A 15 -16.07 -0.94 -5.17
CA LYS A 15 -15.37 -2.16 -4.74
C LYS A 15 -13.97 -2.19 -5.32
N SER A 16 -13.00 -2.53 -4.47
CA SER A 16 -11.63 -2.73 -4.89
C SER A 16 -11.51 -3.93 -5.83
N PRO A 17 -10.58 -3.88 -6.79
CA PRO A 17 -10.25 -5.04 -7.59
C PRO A 17 -9.82 -6.22 -6.73
N HIS A 18 -10.34 -7.40 -7.02
CA HIS A 18 -9.92 -8.64 -6.37
C HIS A 18 -8.53 -9.06 -6.84
N PHE A 19 -7.78 -9.70 -5.96
CA PHE A 19 -6.49 -10.30 -6.31
C PHE A 19 -6.29 -11.65 -5.62
N ARG A 20 -5.41 -12.47 -6.19
CA ARG A 20 -4.84 -13.66 -5.57
C ARG A 20 -3.37 -13.72 -5.94
N LEU A 21 -2.50 -13.35 -5.00
CA LEU A 21 -1.08 -13.13 -5.22
C LEU A 21 -0.22 -14.00 -4.29
N LYS A 22 1.00 -14.30 -4.74
CA LYS A 22 1.98 -15.03 -3.93
C LYS A 22 2.65 -14.07 -2.93
N GLY A 23 2.68 -14.46 -1.67
CA GLY A 23 3.42 -13.77 -0.61
C GLY A 23 4.86 -14.23 -0.48
N ILE A 24 5.67 -13.42 0.20
CA ILE A 24 7.06 -13.77 0.55
C ILE A 24 7.17 -14.95 1.52
N ASP A 25 6.06 -15.41 2.08
CA ASP A 25 5.91 -16.62 2.88
C ASP A 25 5.64 -17.89 2.03
N ASP A 26 5.78 -17.78 0.71
CA ASP A 26 5.51 -18.81 -0.29
C ASP A 26 4.04 -19.27 -0.38
N LYS A 27 3.11 -18.58 0.28
CA LYS A 27 1.68 -18.87 0.24
C LYS A 27 0.94 -17.95 -0.74
N MET A 28 -0.19 -18.44 -1.24
CA MET A 28 -1.13 -17.62 -2.01
C MET A 28 -2.07 -16.90 -1.04
N HIS A 29 -2.21 -15.61 -1.23
CA HIS A 29 -3.11 -14.74 -0.48
C HIS A 29 -4.14 -14.13 -1.42
N SER A 30 -5.40 -14.25 -1.05
CA SER A 30 -6.53 -13.60 -1.71
C SER A 30 -7.01 -12.40 -0.90
N LEU A 31 -7.57 -11.39 -1.55
CA LEU A 31 -8.19 -10.28 -0.84
C LEU A 31 -9.26 -10.76 0.15
N ASP A 32 -10.00 -11.83 -0.19
CA ASP A 32 -11.07 -12.40 0.64
C ASP A 32 -10.56 -13.19 1.88
N ASP A 33 -9.24 -13.45 1.96
CA ASP A 33 -8.65 -14.09 3.15
C ASP A 33 -8.57 -13.11 4.35
N PHE A 34 -8.76 -11.81 4.10
CA PHE A 34 -8.60 -10.75 5.09
C PHE A 34 -9.96 -10.21 5.55
N ASN A 35 -10.41 -10.67 6.72
CA ASN A 35 -11.71 -10.31 7.32
C ASN A 35 -11.57 -9.23 8.41
N SER A 36 -10.91 -8.13 8.10
CA SER A 36 -10.72 -6.99 9.00
C SER A 36 -11.80 -5.93 8.80
N LYS A 37 -12.03 -5.06 9.81
CA LYS A 37 -12.95 -3.92 9.67
C LYS A 37 -12.49 -2.91 8.63
N SER A 38 -11.20 -2.86 8.38
CA SER A 38 -10.59 -2.07 7.31
C SER A 38 -9.35 -2.78 6.76
N LEU A 39 -9.07 -2.58 5.47
CA LEU A 39 -7.86 -3.07 4.82
C LEU A 39 -7.08 -1.88 4.26
N LEU A 40 -5.76 -1.91 4.39
CA LEU A 40 -4.87 -0.96 3.75
C LEU A 40 -4.01 -1.69 2.71
N VAL A 41 -4.39 -1.59 1.45
CA VAL A 41 -3.58 -2.11 0.33
C VAL A 41 -2.59 -1.04 -0.07
N VAL A 42 -1.29 -1.35 0.02
CA VAL A 42 -0.22 -0.39 -0.30
C VAL A 42 0.69 -0.97 -1.38
N PHE A 43 0.76 -0.29 -2.52
CA PHE A 43 1.76 -0.64 -3.53
C PHE A 43 3.11 -0.08 -3.08
N ILE A 44 4.09 -0.96 -2.90
CA ILE A 44 5.46 -0.63 -2.49
C ILE A 44 6.47 -1.36 -3.38
N CYS A 45 7.72 -0.94 -3.33
CA CYS A 45 8.83 -1.62 -3.99
C CYS A 45 10.10 -1.56 -3.15
N ASN A 46 11.13 -2.30 -3.54
CA ASN A 46 12.30 -2.49 -2.68
C ASN A 46 13.34 -1.36 -2.79
N HIS A 47 13.49 -0.78 -3.99
CA HIS A 47 14.56 0.17 -4.26
C HIS A 47 14.19 1.64 -4.00
N CYS A 48 12.88 1.97 -3.95
CA CYS A 48 12.37 3.35 -3.91
C CYS A 48 12.73 4.08 -2.60
N PRO A 49 13.39 5.26 -2.65
CA PRO A 49 13.70 6.04 -1.46
C PRO A 49 12.44 6.55 -0.73
N TYR A 50 11.35 6.81 -1.44
CA TYR A 50 10.07 7.20 -0.84
C TYR A 50 9.47 6.06 -0.01
N VAL A 51 9.53 4.81 -0.51
CA VAL A 51 9.12 3.64 0.26
C VAL A 51 10.01 3.47 1.49
N LYS A 52 11.34 3.52 1.33
CA LYS A 52 12.29 3.38 2.44
C LYS A 52 12.08 4.44 3.52
N ALA A 53 11.67 5.65 3.13
CA ALA A 53 11.39 6.73 4.08
C ALA A 53 10.06 6.54 4.83
N ARG A 54 9.09 5.80 4.29
CA ARG A 54 7.73 5.64 4.85
C ARG A 54 7.43 4.23 5.35
N ILE A 55 8.30 3.25 5.10
CA ILE A 55 8.03 1.86 5.50
C ILE A 55 7.87 1.70 7.01
N GLY A 56 8.62 2.48 7.81
CA GLY A 56 8.48 2.51 9.26
C GLY A 56 7.09 3.00 9.70
N ASP A 57 6.54 4.00 9.03
CA ASP A 57 5.21 4.53 9.32
C ASP A 57 4.13 3.49 9.01
N ILE A 58 4.29 2.73 7.91
CA ILE A 58 3.37 1.64 7.54
C ILE A 58 3.43 0.48 8.54
N ILE A 59 4.64 0.11 9.00
CA ILE A 59 4.84 -0.91 10.03
C ILE A 59 4.20 -0.47 11.36
N ASN A 60 4.34 0.81 11.72
CA ASN A 60 3.72 1.38 12.92
C ASN A 60 2.19 1.36 12.82
N LEU A 61 1.60 1.64 11.65
CA LEU A 61 0.15 1.49 11.45
C LEU A 61 -0.32 0.08 11.79
N GLN A 62 0.32 -0.98 11.24
CA GLN A 62 -0.05 -2.35 11.56
C GLN A 62 0.15 -2.68 13.06
N SER A 63 1.17 -2.10 13.68
CA SER A 63 1.43 -2.32 15.12
C SER A 63 0.44 -1.58 16.02
N THR A 64 -0.10 -0.46 15.55
CA THR A 64 -1.06 0.38 16.30
C THR A 64 -2.45 -0.25 16.38
N PHE A 65 -2.88 -0.94 15.32
CA PHE A 65 -4.20 -1.55 15.22
C PHE A 65 -4.10 -3.08 15.24
N LYS A 66 -5.08 -3.72 15.90
CA LYS A 66 -5.20 -5.19 15.84
C LYS A 66 -5.52 -5.63 14.40
N PRO A 67 -5.06 -6.82 13.96
CA PRO A 67 -5.40 -7.32 12.62
C PRO A 67 -6.90 -7.42 12.32
N SER A 68 -7.75 -7.59 13.34
CA SER A 68 -9.21 -7.57 13.20
C SER A 68 -9.79 -6.15 12.95
N GLU A 69 -9.04 -5.10 13.24
CA GLU A 69 -9.43 -3.70 13.03
C GLU A 69 -8.85 -3.17 11.71
N LEU A 70 -7.54 -3.29 11.55
CA LEU A 70 -6.82 -2.93 10.33
C LEU A 70 -5.87 -4.06 9.94
N GLN A 71 -5.98 -4.54 8.72
CA GLN A 71 -4.95 -5.37 8.10
C GLN A 71 -4.26 -4.58 6.99
N VAL A 72 -2.96 -4.40 7.11
CA VAL A 72 -2.11 -3.87 6.04
C VAL A 72 -1.71 -5.03 5.12
N ILE A 73 -1.75 -4.78 3.81
CA ILE A 73 -1.32 -5.70 2.76
C ILE A 73 -0.45 -4.90 1.80
N SER A 74 0.78 -5.29 1.60
CA SER A 74 1.63 -4.63 0.62
C SER A 74 1.78 -5.46 -0.65
N VAL A 75 1.82 -4.76 -1.80
CA VAL A 75 1.92 -5.37 -3.13
C VAL A 75 3.10 -4.73 -3.87
N ASN A 76 3.96 -5.58 -4.43
CA ASN A 76 5.02 -5.14 -5.34
C ASN A 76 4.65 -5.53 -6.77
N SER A 77 4.45 -4.52 -7.60
CA SER A 77 4.10 -4.66 -9.02
C SER A 77 5.21 -4.12 -9.94
N ASN A 78 6.41 -3.90 -9.42
CA ASN A 78 7.54 -3.58 -10.29
C ASN A 78 7.96 -4.80 -11.10
N ASP A 79 8.47 -4.55 -12.30
CA ASP A 79 9.15 -5.56 -13.10
C ASP A 79 10.20 -6.27 -12.23
N PRO A 80 10.09 -7.61 -12.02
CA PRO A 80 11.04 -8.35 -11.18
C PRO A 80 12.47 -8.35 -11.71
N ASP A 81 12.66 -8.10 -13.02
CA ASP A 81 13.98 -8.01 -13.64
C ASP A 81 14.62 -6.61 -13.48
N TYR A 82 13.88 -5.64 -12.96
CA TYR A 82 14.44 -4.33 -12.64
C TYR A 82 15.42 -4.44 -11.46
N GLU A 83 16.53 -3.72 -11.53
CA GLU A 83 17.58 -3.74 -10.51
C GLU A 83 17.02 -3.46 -9.09
N GLY A 84 17.26 -4.39 -8.17
CA GLY A 84 16.79 -4.33 -6.77
C GLY A 84 15.36 -4.83 -6.55
N GLU A 85 14.66 -5.28 -7.58
CA GLU A 85 13.31 -5.86 -7.49
C GLU A 85 13.35 -7.40 -7.54
N GLY A 86 12.19 -8.03 -7.70
CA GLY A 86 12.01 -9.48 -7.72
C GLY A 86 11.89 -10.11 -6.33
N PHE A 87 11.44 -11.36 -6.31
CA PHE A 87 11.01 -12.08 -5.11
C PHE A 87 12.09 -12.16 -4.02
N GLU A 88 13.32 -12.51 -4.38
CA GLU A 88 14.42 -12.61 -3.43
C GLU A 88 14.77 -11.26 -2.77
N ASN A 89 14.66 -10.16 -3.52
CA ASN A 89 14.85 -8.82 -2.99
C ASN A 89 13.70 -8.41 -2.07
N MET A 90 12.47 -8.83 -2.35
CA MET A 90 11.32 -8.62 -1.46
C MET A 90 11.54 -9.31 -0.11
N VAL A 91 11.99 -10.57 -0.11
CA VAL A 91 12.31 -11.31 1.13
C VAL A 91 13.41 -10.59 1.92
N ARG A 92 14.48 -10.13 1.25
CA ARG A 92 15.56 -9.37 1.91
C ARG A 92 15.07 -8.06 2.48
N PHE A 93 14.29 -7.30 1.72
CA PHE A 93 13.69 -6.03 2.14
C PHE A 93 12.80 -6.22 3.36
N ALA A 94 11.91 -7.22 3.34
CA ALA A 94 11.03 -7.51 4.46
C ALA A 94 11.78 -7.85 5.75
N ARG A 95 12.85 -8.64 5.65
CA ARG A 95 13.72 -8.96 6.79
C ARG A 95 14.46 -7.74 7.32
N GLN A 96 15.02 -6.92 6.43
CA GLN A 96 15.77 -5.72 6.78
C GLN A 96 14.92 -4.72 7.57
N TYR A 97 13.70 -4.46 7.11
CA TYR A 97 12.79 -3.49 7.72
C TYR A 97 11.84 -4.11 8.76
N LYS A 98 11.90 -5.43 8.97
CA LYS A 98 11.03 -6.18 9.90
C LYS A 98 9.55 -5.95 9.58
N ILE A 99 9.18 -6.09 8.31
CA ILE A 99 7.79 -5.94 7.86
C ILE A 99 6.91 -6.93 8.62
N ASN A 100 5.81 -6.44 9.20
CA ASN A 100 4.88 -7.16 10.07
C ASN A 100 3.50 -7.41 9.44
N PHE A 101 3.42 -7.36 8.11
CA PHE A 101 2.22 -7.58 7.30
C PHE A 101 2.56 -8.36 6.03
N PRO A 102 1.56 -8.94 5.32
CA PRO A 102 1.78 -9.64 4.05
C PRO A 102 2.43 -8.75 3.00
N TYR A 103 3.47 -9.27 2.33
CA TYR A 103 4.12 -8.63 1.20
C TYR A 103 4.01 -9.54 -0.02
N LEU A 104 3.23 -9.12 -1.01
CA LEU A 104 2.77 -9.94 -2.12
C LEU A 104 3.41 -9.46 -3.43
N ILE A 105 3.67 -10.40 -4.35
CA ILE A 105 4.18 -10.08 -5.68
C ILE A 105 3.03 -10.10 -6.71
N ASP A 106 2.88 -8.99 -7.45
CA ASP A 106 2.01 -8.84 -8.60
C ASP A 106 2.87 -8.88 -9.89
N ASP A 107 3.33 -10.09 -10.22
CA ASP A 107 4.25 -10.31 -11.34
C ASP A 107 3.63 -9.96 -12.71
N SER A 108 2.32 -10.14 -12.87
CA SER A 108 1.58 -9.74 -14.09
C SER A 108 1.37 -8.23 -14.19
N GLN A 109 1.46 -7.51 -13.08
CA GLN A 109 1.15 -6.07 -12.95
C GLN A 109 -0.35 -5.73 -13.17
N ASP A 110 -1.21 -6.74 -13.25
CA ASP A 110 -2.63 -6.55 -13.49
C ASP A 110 -3.33 -5.92 -12.29
N VAL A 111 -2.90 -6.26 -11.06
CA VAL A 111 -3.48 -5.71 -9.84
C VAL A 111 -3.18 -4.21 -9.75
N ALA A 112 -1.93 -3.80 -9.99
CA ALA A 112 -1.59 -2.37 -10.02
C ALA A 112 -2.40 -1.61 -11.07
N ARG A 113 -2.54 -2.17 -12.29
CA ARG A 113 -3.34 -1.56 -13.37
C ARG A 113 -4.81 -1.43 -12.96
N ALA A 114 -5.38 -2.47 -12.35
CA ALA A 114 -6.77 -2.49 -11.92
C ALA A 114 -7.07 -1.47 -10.81
N TYR A 115 -6.15 -1.29 -9.85
CA TYR A 115 -6.23 -0.25 -8.82
C TYR A 115 -5.96 1.16 -9.37
N GLY A 116 -5.30 1.26 -10.53
CA GLY A 116 -4.79 2.52 -11.07
C GLY A 116 -3.56 3.05 -10.32
N ALA A 117 -2.81 2.15 -9.66
CA ALA A 117 -1.56 2.50 -9.00
C ALA A 117 -0.49 2.82 -10.05
N VAL A 118 0.21 3.95 -9.88
CA VAL A 118 1.24 4.43 -10.82
C VAL A 118 2.57 4.75 -10.14
N CYS A 119 2.59 4.81 -8.82
CA CYS A 119 3.78 5.12 -8.03
C CYS A 119 3.89 4.24 -6.78
N THR A 120 5.00 4.33 -6.08
CA THR A 120 5.23 3.68 -4.78
C THR A 120 5.90 4.65 -3.80
N PRO A 121 5.38 4.76 -2.54
CA PRO A 121 4.21 4.05 -2.02
C PRO A 121 2.90 4.63 -2.54
N ASP A 122 1.89 3.78 -2.78
CA ASP A 122 0.53 4.21 -3.17
C ASP A 122 -0.51 3.46 -2.34
N PRO A 123 -1.06 4.08 -1.27
CA PRO A 123 -1.97 3.44 -0.32
C PRO A 123 -3.45 3.62 -0.67
N PHE A 124 -4.22 2.52 -0.55
CA PHE A 124 -5.68 2.44 -0.74
C PHE A 124 -6.33 1.89 0.52
N LEU A 125 -7.09 2.69 1.24
CA LEU A 125 -7.83 2.29 2.43
C LEU A 125 -9.23 1.82 2.04
N LEU A 126 -9.57 0.61 2.44
CA LEU A 126 -10.84 -0.05 2.16
C LEU A 126 -11.62 -0.26 3.45
N ASP A 127 -12.94 -0.24 3.36
CA ASP A 127 -13.85 -0.62 4.44
C ASP A 127 -14.05 -2.15 4.53
N ILE A 128 -14.92 -2.59 5.46
CA ILE A 128 -15.25 -4.00 5.67
C ILE A 128 -15.91 -4.68 4.45
N GLU A 129 -16.52 -3.90 3.55
CA GLU A 129 -17.09 -4.39 2.30
C GLU A 129 -16.08 -4.37 1.14
N HIS A 130 -14.80 -4.09 1.44
CA HIS A 130 -13.73 -3.87 0.47
C HIS A 130 -14.00 -2.74 -0.52
N LYS A 131 -14.76 -1.72 -0.13
CA LYS A 131 -14.96 -0.50 -0.91
C LYS A 131 -13.88 0.52 -0.55
N LEU A 132 -13.37 1.23 -1.56
CA LEU A 132 -12.43 2.32 -1.33
C LEU A 132 -13.08 3.43 -0.51
N VAL A 133 -12.45 3.84 0.59
CA VAL A 133 -12.88 4.96 1.43
C VAL A 133 -11.86 6.10 1.45
N PHE A 134 -10.59 5.80 1.16
CA PHE A 134 -9.54 6.80 1.01
C PHE A 134 -8.41 6.29 0.12
N HIS A 135 -7.95 7.14 -0.80
CA HIS A 135 -6.74 6.89 -1.59
C HIS A 135 -5.76 8.03 -1.37
N GLY A 136 -4.55 7.74 -0.88
CA GLY A 136 -3.58 8.80 -0.69
C GLY A 136 -2.48 8.50 0.32
N ARG A 137 -1.74 9.55 0.64
CA ARG A 137 -0.50 9.50 1.41
C ARG A 137 -0.66 8.96 2.83
N ILE A 138 0.43 8.38 3.35
CA ILE A 138 0.50 7.88 4.73
C ILE A 138 0.50 9.04 5.73
N ASN A 139 1.25 10.11 5.44
CA ASN A 139 1.40 11.30 6.27
C ASN A 139 1.69 12.54 5.41
N ASP A 140 1.92 13.70 6.02
CA ASP A 140 2.16 14.97 5.33
C ASP A 140 3.57 15.13 4.75
N ALA A 141 4.51 14.25 5.08
CA ALA A 141 5.88 14.30 4.58
C ALA A 141 5.98 13.77 3.14
N LEU A 142 6.04 14.67 2.18
CA LEU A 142 6.04 14.35 0.74
C LEU A 142 7.40 13.89 0.21
N GLU A 143 8.50 14.32 0.82
CA GLU A 143 9.86 13.96 0.39
C GLU A 143 10.53 13.00 1.38
N PRO A 144 11.47 12.16 0.93
CA PRO A 144 12.13 11.18 1.80
C PRO A 144 12.81 11.78 3.02
N GLY A 145 13.38 12.97 2.92
CA GLY A 145 14.09 13.66 4.02
C GLY A 145 13.20 14.44 4.97
N MET A 146 11.89 14.51 4.72
CA MET A 146 10.96 15.24 5.59
C MET A 146 10.54 14.39 6.79
N THR A 147 10.44 15.04 7.96
CA THR A 147 9.84 14.45 9.16
C THR A 147 8.32 14.66 9.10
N PRO A 148 7.51 13.60 9.27
CA PRO A 148 6.05 13.74 9.29
C PRO A 148 5.56 14.38 10.58
N ASN A 149 4.54 15.24 10.47
CA ASN A 149 3.86 15.88 11.59
C ASN A 149 2.40 15.45 11.71
N ILE A 150 1.77 15.10 10.58
CA ILE A 150 0.33 14.76 10.52
C ILE A 150 0.18 13.31 10.06
N PRO A 151 -0.34 12.40 10.91
CA PRO A 151 -0.56 10.99 10.58
C PRO A 151 -1.88 10.82 9.83
N ILE A 152 -1.91 11.21 8.55
CA ILE A 152 -3.12 11.26 7.71
C ILE A 152 -3.81 9.89 7.64
N MET A 153 -3.07 8.83 7.30
CA MET A 153 -3.64 7.49 7.14
C MET A 153 -4.17 6.95 8.46
N GLU A 154 -3.42 7.11 9.57
CA GLU A 154 -3.87 6.67 10.88
C GLU A 154 -5.17 7.37 11.31
N SER A 155 -5.27 8.67 11.08
CA SER A 155 -6.48 9.45 11.35
C SER A 155 -7.67 8.94 10.54
N ASN A 156 -7.47 8.61 9.27
CA ASN A 156 -8.51 8.07 8.41
C ASN A 156 -8.93 6.64 8.81
N VAL A 157 -7.99 5.77 9.20
CA VAL A 157 -8.31 4.45 9.77
C VAL A 157 -9.20 4.59 11.01
N ARG A 158 -8.86 5.50 11.94
CA ARG A 158 -9.68 5.75 13.14
C ARG A 158 -11.09 6.17 12.78
N LYS A 159 -11.28 7.06 11.81
CA LYS A 159 -12.60 7.46 11.29
C LYS A 159 -13.40 6.28 10.76
N VAL A 160 -12.77 5.44 9.92
CA VAL A 160 -13.43 4.22 9.39
C VAL A 160 -13.89 3.30 10.52
N LEU A 161 -13.04 3.06 11.53
CA LEU A 161 -13.36 2.21 12.68
C LEU A 161 -14.49 2.77 13.55
N GLN A 162 -14.67 4.08 13.56
CA GLN A 162 -15.74 4.79 14.27
C GLN A 162 -17.02 4.96 13.43
N GLY A 163 -16.99 4.54 12.15
CA GLY A 163 -18.11 4.74 11.22
C GLY A 163 -18.26 6.19 10.73
N GLU A 164 -17.20 6.98 10.88
CA GLU A 164 -17.17 8.38 10.46
C GLU A 164 -16.79 8.52 8.98
N LYS A 165 -17.33 9.55 8.33
CA LYS A 165 -16.99 9.86 6.93
C LYS A 165 -15.63 10.55 6.84
N ILE A 166 -14.85 10.13 5.82
CA ILE A 166 -13.63 10.83 5.42
C ILE A 166 -14.05 11.93 4.42
N GLU A 167 -13.82 13.18 4.79
CA GLU A 167 -14.23 14.33 3.95
C GLU A 167 -13.33 14.48 2.72
N LYS A 168 -12.01 14.36 2.89
CA LYS A 168 -11.03 14.38 1.81
C LYS A 168 -10.66 12.95 1.47
N ASP A 169 -11.35 12.34 0.54
CA ASP A 169 -11.23 10.93 0.17
C ASP A 169 -10.06 10.64 -0.80
N PHE A 170 -9.45 11.68 -1.36
CA PHE A 170 -8.25 11.60 -2.18
C PHE A 170 -7.22 12.66 -1.77
N ASP A 171 -6.02 12.19 -1.39
CA ASP A 171 -4.87 13.04 -1.05
C ASP A 171 -3.60 12.43 -1.65
N PRO A 172 -3.18 12.84 -2.87
CA PRO A 172 -2.22 12.10 -3.68
C PRO A 172 -0.89 11.85 -2.98
N SER A 173 -0.45 10.58 -3.01
CA SER A 173 0.90 10.17 -2.65
C SER A 173 1.90 10.70 -3.67
N ILE A 174 3.15 10.83 -3.25
CA ILE A 174 4.29 11.08 -4.13
C ILE A 174 5.29 9.95 -3.94
N GLY A 175 5.80 9.44 -5.05
CA GLY A 175 6.77 8.35 -5.01
C GLY A 175 7.50 8.14 -6.33
N CYS A 176 8.17 7.00 -6.44
CA CYS A 176 8.77 6.54 -7.70
C CYS A 176 7.70 5.91 -8.59
N SER A 177 7.76 6.15 -9.89
CA SER A 177 6.90 5.43 -10.84
C SER A 177 7.07 3.92 -10.73
N ILE A 178 5.99 3.17 -10.86
CA ILE A 178 6.05 1.70 -11.05
C ILE A 178 6.88 1.40 -12.30
N LYS A 179 7.70 0.36 -12.22
CA LYS A 179 8.52 -0.14 -13.33
C LYS A 179 7.70 -1.18 -14.07
N TRP A 180 7.08 -0.75 -15.17
CA TRP A 180 6.27 -1.63 -16.00
C TRP A 180 7.15 -2.52 -16.85
N LYS A 181 6.73 -3.78 -17.02
CA LYS A 181 7.29 -4.69 -18.03
C LYS A 181 7.05 -4.13 -19.42
N ASN A 182 8.01 -4.33 -20.32
CA ASN A 182 7.94 -3.94 -21.73
C ASN A 182 6.97 -4.85 -22.49
#